data_b4cb2511b8b9ea16678cc3304358ce64
#
_entry.id   b4cb2511b8b9ea16678cc3304358ce64
#
_cell.length_a   1.000
_cell.length_b   1.000
_cell.length_c   1.000
_cell.angle_alpha   90.00
_cell.angle_beta   90.00
_cell.angle_gamma   90.00
#
_symmetry.space_group_name_H-M   'P 1'
#
loop_
_entity.id
_entity.type
_entity.pdbx_description
1 polymer ?
#
loop_
_entity_poly.entity_id
_entity_poly.type
_entity_poly.pdbx_seq_one_letter_code
_entity_poly.pdbx_strand_id
1 'polypeptide(L)'
;MSAPAIQITGLTKSFGDVHALRGVDMTIKQGEFFGLLGPNGAGKTTTINIVTGLVFRDEGSTEVFGKDTVKDFRFTRSKIGIAAQEFSVDWFFPIEKLLYFQAGYYGLTQEQAKPKIDDLFERLGLDKKRES
;
A
#
# COMPACT_ATOMS: atom_id res chain seq x y z
N MET A 1 -2.98 12.01 21.90
CA MET A 1 -3.65 11.80 20.60
C MET A 1 -2.82 10.81 19.79
N SER A 2 -3.47 9.89 19.11
CA SER A 2 -2.78 8.97 18.20
C SER A 2 -2.36 9.69 16.91
N ALA A 3 -1.22 9.29 16.33
CA ALA A 3 -0.78 9.81 15.04
C ALA A 3 -1.81 9.47 13.95
N PRO A 4 -1.98 10.31 12.92
CA PRO A 4 -2.78 9.99 11.75
C PRO A 4 -2.31 8.69 11.10
N ALA A 5 -3.21 7.98 10.40
CA ALA A 5 -2.82 6.83 9.59
C ALA A 5 -1.86 7.26 8.47
N ILE A 6 -2.19 8.38 7.80
CA ILE A 6 -1.33 8.99 6.78
C ILE A 6 -1.30 10.50 7.01
N GLN A 7 -0.10 11.09 6.96
CA GLN A 7 0.13 12.53 6.97
C GLN A 7 1.03 12.88 5.80
N ILE A 8 0.58 13.81 4.96
CA ILE A 8 1.35 14.36 3.84
C ILE A 8 1.42 15.86 4.02
N THR A 9 2.61 16.43 3.90
CA THR A 9 2.83 17.87 4.06
C THR A 9 3.75 18.39 2.98
N GLY A 10 3.27 19.38 2.21
CA GLY A 10 4.02 20.07 1.17
C GLY A 10 4.63 19.15 0.11
N LEU A 11 3.95 18.05 -0.23
CA LEU A 11 4.51 17.02 -1.10
C LEU A 11 4.66 17.51 -2.54
N THR A 12 5.87 17.43 -3.06
CA THR A 12 6.17 17.73 -4.47
C THR A 12 6.78 16.53 -5.17
N LYS A 13 6.51 16.43 -6.46
CA LYS A 13 7.13 15.44 -7.37
C LYS A 13 7.11 15.93 -8.80
N SER A 14 8.28 15.86 -9.45
CA SER A 14 8.43 16.11 -10.88
C SER A 14 9.06 14.92 -11.58
N PHE A 15 8.66 14.70 -12.81
CA PHE A 15 9.25 13.73 -13.74
C PHE A 15 9.69 14.50 -14.99
N GLY A 16 10.98 14.85 -15.07
CA GLY A 16 11.47 15.79 -16.08
C GLY A 16 10.74 17.14 -15.95
N ASP A 17 10.14 17.60 -17.04
CA ASP A 17 9.40 18.87 -17.08
C ASP A 17 7.96 18.77 -16.56
N VAL A 18 7.50 17.58 -16.20
CA VAL A 18 6.13 17.34 -15.70
C VAL A 18 6.09 17.45 -14.18
N HIS A 19 5.45 18.50 -13.67
CA HIS A 19 5.20 18.67 -12.24
C HIS A 19 3.95 17.88 -11.82
N ALA A 20 4.15 16.63 -11.39
CA ALA A 20 3.05 15.74 -11.00
C ALA A 20 2.37 16.15 -9.69
N LEU A 21 3.15 16.63 -8.72
CA LEU A 21 2.66 17.14 -7.43
C LEU A 21 3.30 18.50 -7.13
N ARG A 22 2.50 19.45 -6.67
CA ARG A 22 2.89 20.86 -6.48
C ARG A 22 2.62 21.36 -5.05
N GLY A 23 2.98 20.60 -4.05
CA GLY A 23 2.77 20.95 -2.66
C GLY A 23 1.44 20.40 -2.10
N VAL A 24 1.27 19.08 -2.13
CA VAL A 24 0.05 18.41 -1.63
C VAL A 24 0.11 18.29 -0.12
N ASP A 25 -0.97 18.69 0.54
CA ASP A 25 -1.22 18.45 1.96
C ASP A 25 -2.42 17.52 2.13
N MET A 26 -2.30 16.52 2.99
CA MET A 26 -3.35 15.54 3.23
C MET A 26 -3.17 14.88 4.60
N THR A 27 -4.28 14.69 5.30
CA THR A 27 -4.31 13.95 6.57
C THR A 27 -5.42 12.93 6.53
N ILE A 28 -5.09 11.66 6.78
CA ILE A 28 -6.06 10.57 6.91
C ILE A 28 -5.96 10.04 8.34
N LYS A 29 -7.07 10.07 9.07
CA LYS A 29 -7.14 9.59 10.45
C LYS A 29 -7.20 8.06 10.49
N GLN A 30 -6.82 7.49 11.63
CA GLN A 30 -6.98 6.06 11.84
C GLN A 30 -8.47 5.67 11.81
N GLY A 31 -8.78 4.57 11.13
CA GLY A 31 -10.16 4.10 10.97
C GLY A 31 -11.01 4.87 9.96
N GLU A 32 -10.43 5.87 9.29
CA GLU A 32 -11.14 6.68 8.30
C GLU A 32 -11.23 5.95 6.95
N PHE A 33 -12.41 6.04 6.32
CA PHE A 33 -12.59 5.71 4.91
C PHE A 33 -12.40 6.97 4.08
N PHE A 34 -11.30 7.04 3.33
CA PHE A 34 -10.89 8.24 2.60
C PHE A 34 -10.93 8.01 1.09
N GLY A 35 -11.60 8.91 0.35
CA GLY A 35 -11.67 8.88 -1.11
C GLY A 35 -10.72 9.90 -1.74
N LEU A 36 -9.84 9.43 -2.63
CA LEU A 36 -8.97 10.28 -3.43
C LEU A 36 -9.50 10.35 -4.86
N LEU A 37 -10.14 11.46 -5.19
CA LEU A 37 -10.82 11.67 -6.47
C LEU A 37 -10.11 12.71 -7.31
N GLY A 38 -10.20 12.56 -8.62
CA GLY A 38 -9.66 13.52 -9.58
C GLY A 38 -9.51 12.89 -10.96
N PRO A 39 -9.33 13.71 -12.02
CA PRO A 39 -9.08 13.20 -13.37
C PRO A 39 -7.74 12.45 -13.46
N ASN A 40 -7.57 11.67 -14.53
CA ASN A 40 -6.28 11.05 -14.85
C ASN A 40 -5.22 12.14 -15.01
N GLY A 41 -4.03 11.91 -14.43
CA GLY A 41 -2.95 12.89 -14.41
C GLY A 41 -3.04 13.94 -13.29
N ALA A 42 -4.01 13.84 -12.36
CA ALA A 42 -4.11 14.74 -11.20
C ALA A 42 -3.12 14.44 -10.06
N GLY A 43 -2.23 13.45 -10.22
CA GLY A 43 -1.23 13.07 -9.22
C GLY A 43 -1.70 12.02 -8.20
N LYS A 44 -2.90 11.43 -8.34
CA LYS A 44 -3.41 10.39 -7.43
C LYS A 44 -2.47 9.19 -7.33
N THR A 45 -2.12 8.59 -8.46
CA THR A 45 -1.21 7.43 -8.53
C THR A 45 0.18 7.79 -8.01
N THR A 46 0.70 8.96 -8.35
CA THR A 46 1.99 9.45 -7.87
C THR A 46 1.99 9.59 -6.34
N THR A 47 0.94 10.17 -5.76
CA THR A 47 0.79 10.30 -4.31
C THR A 47 0.77 8.91 -3.63
N ILE A 48 -0.03 7.97 -4.14
CA ILE A 48 -0.09 6.60 -3.62
C ILE A 48 1.29 5.93 -3.72
N ASN A 49 1.97 6.03 -4.86
CA ASN A 49 3.28 5.43 -5.07
C ASN A 49 4.35 6.02 -4.14
N ILE A 50 4.28 7.30 -3.78
CA ILE A 50 5.19 7.89 -2.81
C ILE A 50 4.91 7.39 -1.40
N VAL A 51 3.66 7.37 -0.97
CA VAL A 51 3.27 6.86 0.36
C VAL A 51 3.66 5.40 0.54
N THR A 52 3.52 4.60 -0.51
CA THR A 52 3.85 3.16 -0.50
C THR A 52 5.33 2.87 -0.72
N GLY A 53 6.12 3.90 -1.06
CA GLY A 53 7.56 3.78 -1.24
C GLY A 53 8.00 3.22 -2.60
N LEU A 54 7.12 3.24 -3.60
CA LEU A 54 7.45 2.87 -4.98
C LEU A 54 8.12 4.02 -5.74
N VAL A 55 7.89 5.26 -5.32
CA VAL A 55 8.47 6.48 -5.90
C VAL A 55 8.99 7.36 -4.76
N PHE A 56 10.16 7.96 -4.95
CA PHE A 56 10.68 8.96 -4.01
C PHE A 56 10.07 10.33 -4.27
N ARG A 57 9.72 11.04 -3.19
CA ARG A 57 9.32 12.45 -3.24
C ARG A 57 10.52 13.34 -3.55
N ASP A 58 10.26 14.53 -4.10
CA ASP A 58 11.30 15.55 -4.26
C ASP A 58 11.40 16.41 -2.98
N GLU A 59 10.27 16.99 -2.54
CA GLU A 59 10.22 17.79 -1.31
C GLU A 59 8.99 17.42 -0.48
N GLY A 60 8.91 17.96 0.72
CA GLY A 60 7.84 17.70 1.67
C GLY A 60 8.05 16.46 2.51
N SER A 61 7.02 16.02 3.22
CA SER A 61 7.05 14.84 4.07
C SER A 61 5.85 13.93 3.83
N THR A 62 6.07 12.64 4.01
CA THR A 62 5.03 11.61 4.01
C THR A 62 5.25 10.69 5.19
N GLU A 63 4.22 10.55 6.02
CA GLU A 63 4.28 9.73 7.22
C GLU A 63 3.14 8.72 7.26
N VAL A 64 3.41 7.55 7.81
CA VAL A 64 2.44 6.50 8.10
C VAL A 64 2.54 6.17 9.58
N PHE A 65 1.44 6.36 10.32
CA PHE A 65 1.40 6.24 11.78
C PHE A 65 2.52 7.03 12.47
N GLY A 66 2.80 8.26 12.02
CA GLY A 66 3.80 9.15 12.58
C GLY A 66 5.26 8.78 12.25
N LYS A 67 5.48 7.87 11.31
CA LYS A 67 6.81 7.46 10.85
C LYS A 67 7.03 7.86 9.39
N ASP A 68 8.20 8.45 9.10
CA ASP A 68 8.56 8.89 7.75
C ASP A 68 8.69 7.69 6.79
N THR A 69 8.05 7.79 5.62
CA THR A 69 8.02 6.68 4.65
C THR A 69 9.36 6.35 4.01
N VAL A 70 10.34 7.24 4.09
CA VAL A 70 11.70 7.03 3.58
C VAL A 70 12.64 6.56 4.69
N LYS A 71 12.66 7.26 5.82
CA LYS A 71 13.57 6.95 6.94
C LYS A 71 13.18 5.66 7.66
N ASP A 72 11.89 5.48 7.90
CA ASP A 72 11.32 4.34 8.62
C ASP A 72 10.63 3.34 7.68
N PHE A 73 11.15 3.17 6.47
CA PHE A 73 10.47 2.44 5.37
C PHE A 73 10.06 0.99 5.73
N ARG A 74 10.83 0.31 6.59
CA ARG A 74 10.48 -1.05 7.03
C ARG A 74 9.20 -1.06 7.86
N PHE A 75 9.06 -0.10 8.77
CA PHE A 75 7.86 0.06 9.57
C PHE A 75 6.67 0.47 8.69
N THR A 76 6.81 1.52 7.90
CA THR A 76 5.71 2.07 7.10
C THR A 76 5.19 1.06 6.08
N ARG A 77 6.06 0.36 5.37
CA ARG A 77 5.65 -0.68 4.41
C ARG A 77 4.99 -1.88 5.07
N SER A 78 5.34 -2.24 6.30
CA SER A 78 4.67 -3.31 7.05
C SER A 78 3.22 -2.96 7.45
N LYS A 79 2.85 -1.67 7.39
CA LYS A 79 1.51 -1.16 7.74
C LYS A 79 0.62 -0.89 6.53
N ILE A 80 1.15 -1.03 5.32
CA ILE A 80 0.44 -0.71 4.08
C ILE A 80 0.16 -1.98 3.29
N GLY A 81 -1.08 -2.15 2.86
CA GLY A 81 -1.47 -3.11 1.83
C GLY A 81 -1.98 -2.37 0.61
N ILE A 82 -1.69 -2.87 -0.59
CA ILE A 82 -2.14 -2.31 -1.85
C ILE A 82 -2.94 -3.35 -2.62
N ALA A 83 -4.14 -2.95 -3.06
CA ALA A 83 -4.89 -3.65 -4.10
C ALA A 83 -4.74 -2.88 -5.41
N ALA A 84 -3.99 -3.42 -6.35
CA ALA A 84 -3.75 -2.78 -7.64
C ALA A 84 -5.00 -2.80 -8.52
N GLN A 85 -5.12 -1.83 -9.42
CA GLN A 85 -6.20 -1.77 -10.41
C GLN A 85 -6.06 -2.86 -11.46
N GLU A 86 -4.84 -3.22 -11.83
CA GLU A 86 -4.55 -4.28 -12.79
C GLU A 86 -4.25 -5.59 -12.09
N PHE A 87 -4.65 -6.71 -12.71
CA PHE A 87 -4.33 -8.03 -12.22
C PHE A 87 -2.82 -8.28 -12.33
N SER A 88 -2.14 -8.33 -11.20
CA SER A 88 -0.73 -8.72 -11.09
C SER A 88 -0.56 -10.12 -10.50
N VAL A 89 -1.49 -11.02 -10.82
CA VAL A 89 -1.44 -12.40 -10.33
C VAL A 89 -0.58 -13.24 -11.27
N ASP A 90 0.38 -13.94 -10.70
CA ASP A 90 1.17 -14.91 -11.44
C ASP A 90 0.34 -16.18 -11.68
N TRP A 91 -0.11 -16.36 -12.90
CA TRP A 91 -0.98 -17.46 -13.36
C TRP A 91 -0.33 -18.85 -13.24
N PHE A 92 0.98 -18.93 -13.01
CA PHE A 92 1.71 -20.19 -12.90
C PHE A 92 1.62 -20.84 -11.51
N PHE A 93 1.11 -20.12 -10.51
CA PHE A 93 1.03 -20.61 -9.14
C PHE A 93 -0.41 -20.69 -8.63
N PRO A 94 -0.76 -21.75 -7.87
CA PRO A 94 -2.01 -21.81 -7.14
C PRO A 94 -2.19 -20.59 -6.21
N ILE A 95 -3.42 -20.12 -6.07
CA ILE A 95 -3.76 -18.93 -5.27
C ILE A 95 -3.23 -19.06 -3.83
N GLU A 96 -3.39 -20.23 -3.22
CA GLU A 96 -2.89 -20.48 -1.86
C GLU A 96 -1.38 -20.26 -1.76
N LYS A 97 -0.61 -20.72 -2.75
CA LYS A 97 0.84 -20.55 -2.79
C LYS A 97 1.26 -19.09 -2.94
N LEU A 98 0.53 -18.33 -3.75
CA LEU A 98 0.73 -16.88 -3.88
C LEU A 98 0.50 -16.14 -2.56
N LEU A 99 -0.50 -16.54 -1.78
CA LEU A 99 -0.77 -15.96 -0.47
C LEU A 99 0.36 -16.28 0.53
N TYR A 100 0.93 -17.48 0.50
CA TYR A 100 2.11 -17.78 1.30
C TYR A 100 3.33 -16.95 0.90
N PHE A 101 3.56 -16.73 -0.39
CA PHE A 101 4.63 -15.84 -0.85
C PHE A 101 4.40 -14.41 -0.36
N GLN A 102 3.18 -13.91 -0.50
CA GLN A 102 2.80 -12.58 -0.02
C GLN A 102 3.01 -12.45 1.50
N ALA A 103 2.60 -13.43 2.27
CA ALA A 103 2.82 -13.47 3.72
C ALA A 103 4.32 -13.41 4.07
N GLY A 104 5.16 -14.11 3.31
CA GLY A 104 6.60 -14.09 3.45
C GLY A 104 7.21 -12.70 3.22
N TYR A 105 6.71 -11.93 2.26
CA TYR A 105 7.14 -10.53 2.05
C TYR A 105 6.84 -9.63 3.27
N TYR A 106 5.82 -9.95 4.05
CA TYR A 106 5.50 -9.26 5.32
C TYR A 106 6.17 -9.91 6.54
N GLY A 107 7.09 -10.86 6.33
CA GLY A 107 7.88 -11.48 7.39
C GLY A 107 7.13 -12.55 8.21
N LEU A 108 6.00 -13.05 7.72
CA LEU A 108 5.27 -14.13 8.38
C LEU A 108 5.88 -15.49 8.01
N THR A 109 6.00 -16.37 9.01
CA THR A 109 6.31 -17.79 8.76
C THR A 109 5.09 -18.49 8.19
N GLN A 110 5.29 -19.69 7.60
CA GLN A 110 4.16 -20.48 7.09
C GLN A 110 3.13 -20.82 8.19
N GLU A 111 3.60 -21.15 9.39
CA GLU A 111 2.74 -21.43 10.53
C GLU A 111 1.88 -20.22 10.94
N GLN A 112 2.48 -19.02 10.90
CA GLN A 112 1.76 -17.77 11.21
C GLN A 112 0.80 -17.35 10.09
N ALA A 113 1.15 -17.64 8.83
CA ALA A 113 0.35 -17.30 7.67
C ALA A 113 -0.88 -18.22 7.51
N LYS A 114 -0.72 -19.52 7.81
CA LYS A 114 -1.76 -20.53 7.59
C LYS A 114 -3.15 -20.15 8.13
N PRO A 115 -3.33 -19.83 9.41
CA PRO A 115 -4.65 -19.49 9.93
C PRO A 115 -5.24 -18.24 9.28
N LYS A 116 -4.41 -17.28 8.88
CA LYS A 116 -4.85 -16.07 8.18
C LYS A 116 -5.32 -16.36 6.75
N ILE A 117 -4.61 -17.25 6.07
CA ILE A 117 -4.94 -17.70 4.72
C ILE A 117 -6.25 -18.51 4.76
N ASP A 118 -6.40 -19.41 5.72
CA ASP A 118 -7.62 -20.19 5.89
C ASP A 118 -8.84 -19.30 6.15
N ASP A 119 -8.74 -18.32 7.05
CA ASP A 119 -9.79 -17.33 7.31
C ASP A 119 -10.13 -16.52 6.05
N LEU A 120 -9.13 -16.14 5.26
CA LEU A 120 -9.34 -15.40 4.02
C LEU A 120 -10.10 -16.22 2.98
N PHE A 121 -9.72 -17.48 2.79
CA PHE A 121 -10.41 -18.39 1.87
C PHE A 121 -11.88 -18.62 2.27
N GLU A 122 -12.13 -18.84 3.56
CA GLU A 122 -13.48 -19.00 4.09
C GLU A 122 -14.33 -17.74 3.85
N ARG A 123 -13.81 -16.56 4.23
CA ARG A 123 -14.51 -15.27 4.06
C ARG A 123 -14.85 -14.95 2.62
N LEU A 124 -13.97 -15.29 1.68
CA LEU A 124 -14.17 -15.03 0.27
C LEU A 124 -14.90 -16.17 -0.47
N GLY A 125 -15.20 -17.30 0.20
CA GLY A 125 -15.84 -18.45 -0.41
C GLY A 125 -14.98 -19.13 -1.48
N LEU A 126 -13.65 -19.08 -1.33
CA LEU A 126 -12.67 -19.56 -2.31
C LEU A 126 -12.09 -20.95 -1.96
N ASP A 127 -12.57 -21.64 -0.95
CA ASP A 127 -12.00 -22.92 -0.48
C ASP A 127 -11.82 -23.96 -1.57
N LYS A 128 -12.77 -24.03 -2.51
CA LYS A 128 -12.71 -24.96 -3.66
C LYS A 128 -11.69 -24.55 -4.74
N LYS A 129 -11.09 -23.38 -4.61
CA LYS A 129 -10.15 -22.81 -5.60
C LYS A 129 -8.72 -22.65 -5.09
N ARG A 130 -8.39 -23.29 -3.96
CA ARG A 130 -7.05 -23.17 -3.36
C ARG A 130 -5.92 -23.57 -4.30
N GLU A 131 -6.15 -24.63 -5.07
CA GLU A 131 -5.18 -25.21 -6.00
C GLU A 131 -5.36 -24.73 -7.46
N SER A 132 -6.23 -23.74 -7.67
CA SER A 132 -6.50 -23.19 -9.02
C SER A 132 -5.49 -22.15 -9.40
#